data_fedc72f95e5fc317c1f39569f1ed9b7b
#
_entry.id   fedc72f95e5fc317c1f39569f1ed9b7b
#
_cell.length_a   1.000
_cell.length_b   1.000
_cell.length_c   1.000
_cell.angle_alpha   90.00
_cell.angle_beta   90.00
_cell.angle_gamma   90.00
#
_symmetry.space_group_name_H-M   'P 1'
#
loop_
_entity.id
_entity.type
_entity.pdbx_description
1 polymer ?
#
loop_
_entity_poly.entity_id
_entity_poly.type
_entity_poly.pdbx_seq_one_letter_code
_entity_poly.pdbx_strand_id
1 'polypeptide(L)'
;MNAYEIRNSFLDFFRSKGHEIVPSAPIVVKNDPTLMFTNAGMNQFKDIFLGNQPTKWKRAADTQKCLRVSGKHNDLEEVGHDTYHHTMFEMLGNWSFGDYFKKEAIAYAWEYLTEVVKIGKDKLYVTVFGGDEKDGQPADMEAFGYWKEHVSEDRIIYGNKKDNFWEMGETGPCGPCSEIHIDLRDDEARDRKSVV
;
A
#
# COMPACT_ATOMS: atom_id res chain seq x y z
N MET A 1 2.29 -19.99 3.26
CA MET A 1 3.40 -19.56 2.34
C MET A 1 4.56 -19.05 3.20
N ASN A 2 5.80 -19.37 2.86
CA ASN A 2 6.97 -18.74 3.47
C ASN A 2 7.31 -17.41 2.74
N ALA A 3 8.27 -16.62 3.29
CA ALA A 3 8.61 -15.31 2.75
C ALA A 3 9.08 -15.34 1.28
N TYR A 4 9.79 -16.39 0.89
CA TYR A 4 10.25 -16.58 -0.50
C TYR A 4 9.07 -16.83 -1.45
N GLU A 5 8.13 -17.68 -1.04
CA GLU A 5 6.92 -17.99 -1.81
C GLU A 5 6.02 -16.77 -1.95
N ILE A 6 5.85 -15.97 -0.88
CA ILE A 6 5.06 -14.73 -0.93
C ILE A 6 5.69 -13.76 -1.92
N ARG A 7 7.00 -13.51 -1.82
CA ARG A 7 7.71 -12.61 -2.73
C ARG A 7 7.54 -13.01 -4.19
N ASN A 8 7.78 -14.28 -4.49
CA ASN A 8 7.69 -14.76 -5.86
C ASN A 8 6.25 -14.74 -6.39
N SER A 9 5.27 -15.16 -5.60
CA SER A 9 3.87 -15.13 -6.00
C SER A 9 3.39 -13.71 -6.32
N PHE A 10 3.83 -12.70 -5.55
CA PHE A 10 3.52 -11.30 -5.82
C PHE A 10 4.14 -10.83 -7.14
N LEU A 11 5.42 -11.07 -7.35
CA LEU A 11 6.11 -10.68 -8.57
C LEU A 11 5.55 -11.38 -9.81
N ASP A 12 5.26 -12.67 -9.71
CA ASP A 12 4.69 -13.45 -10.82
C ASP A 12 3.27 -13.00 -11.14
N PHE A 13 2.46 -12.70 -10.12
CA PHE A 13 1.13 -12.15 -10.31
C PHE A 13 1.18 -10.82 -11.08
N PHE A 14 1.98 -9.85 -10.62
CA PHE A 14 2.06 -8.56 -11.29
C PHE A 14 2.77 -8.64 -12.65
N ARG A 15 3.71 -9.55 -12.85
CA ARG A 15 4.25 -9.86 -14.18
C ARG A 15 3.14 -10.33 -15.13
N SER A 16 2.22 -11.17 -14.67
CA SER A 16 1.07 -11.63 -15.47
C SER A 16 0.11 -10.50 -15.83
N LYS A 17 0.10 -9.41 -15.05
CA LYS A 17 -0.68 -8.18 -15.31
C LYS A 17 0.10 -7.16 -16.15
N GLY A 18 1.24 -7.55 -16.72
CA GLY A 18 2.03 -6.69 -17.62
C GLY A 18 2.97 -5.71 -16.92
N HIS A 19 3.32 -5.97 -15.65
CA HIS A 19 4.30 -5.16 -14.94
C HIS A 19 5.72 -5.65 -15.24
N GLU A 20 6.63 -4.71 -15.45
CA GLU A 20 8.06 -4.99 -15.47
C GLU A 20 8.57 -5.20 -14.03
N ILE A 21 9.36 -6.24 -13.82
CA ILE A 21 9.94 -6.52 -12.50
C ILE A 21 11.24 -5.73 -12.35
N VAL A 22 11.23 -4.78 -11.44
CA VAL A 22 12.34 -3.87 -11.18
C VAL A 22 13.11 -4.33 -9.94
N PRO A 23 14.44 -4.41 -9.98
CA PRO A 23 15.23 -4.75 -8.81
C PRO A 23 15.09 -3.74 -7.67
N SER A 24 15.22 -4.22 -6.42
CA SER A 24 15.32 -3.35 -5.24
C SER A 24 16.46 -2.34 -5.40
N ALA A 25 16.16 -1.07 -5.18
CA ALA A 25 17.21 -0.06 -5.08
C ALA A 25 18.06 -0.27 -3.82
N PRO A 26 19.30 0.26 -3.78
CA PRO A 26 20.12 0.25 -2.58
C PRO A 26 19.42 0.93 -1.40
N ILE A 27 19.60 0.39 -0.19
CA ILE A 27 19.06 0.99 1.04
C ILE A 27 19.64 2.38 1.29
N VAL A 28 20.94 2.55 1.06
CA VAL A 28 21.60 3.86 1.19
C VAL A 28 21.30 4.68 -0.06
N VAL A 29 20.56 5.75 0.12
CA VAL A 29 20.18 6.65 -0.95
C VAL A 29 21.35 7.58 -1.27
N LYS A 30 21.67 7.70 -2.56
CA LYS A 30 22.67 8.64 -3.04
C LYS A 30 21.99 9.83 -3.71
N ASN A 31 22.49 11.03 -3.43
CA ASN A 31 22.04 12.27 -4.08
C ASN A 31 20.59 12.69 -3.77
N ASP A 32 19.98 12.21 -2.69
CA ASP A 32 18.72 12.74 -2.19
C ASP A 32 18.96 13.38 -0.81
N PRO A 33 18.88 14.71 -0.67
CA PRO A 33 19.12 15.39 0.60
C PRO A 33 17.99 15.18 1.61
N THR A 34 16.84 14.64 1.18
CA THR A 34 15.66 14.44 2.02
C THR A 34 15.58 13.04 2.60
N LEU A 35 16.36 12.07 2.09
CA LEU A 35 16.32 10.67 2.48
C LEU A 35 17.73 10.12 2.71
N MET A 36 18.00 9.67 3.92
CA MET A 36 19.24 8.95 4.24
C MET A 36 19.16 7.49 3.78
N PHE A 37 18.01 6.88 4.00
CA PHE A 37 17.73 5.49 3.65
C PHE A 37 16.46 5.35 2.83
N THR A 38 16.41 4.35 1.96
CA THR A 38 15.17 3.94 1.29
C THR A 38 14.21 3.40 2.35
N ASN A 39 13.09 4.09 2.56
CA ASN A 39 12.08 3.77 3.58
C ASN A 39 10.74 3.31 2.99
N ALA A 40 10.60 3.35 1.66
CA ALA A 40 9.40 2.91 0.95
C ALA A 40 9.75 2.44 -0.47
N GLY A 41 8.92 1.56 -1.03
CA GLY A 41 9.08 1.07 -2.41
C GLY A 41 9.02 2.16 -3.46
N MET A 42 8.33 3.25 -3.17
CA MET A 42 8.20 4.38 -4.07
C MET A 42 9.48 5.21 -4.22
N ASN A 43 10.42 5.15 -3.28
CA ASN A 43 11.56 6.08 -3.26
C ASN A 43 12.37 6.03 -4.56
N GLN A 44 12.59 4.85 -5.13
CA GLN A 44 13.32 4.72 -6.40
C GLN A 44 12.59 5.31 -7.62
N PHE A 45 11.30 5.56 -7.51
CA PHE A 45 10.45 6.10 -8.57
C PHE A 45 10.06 7.58 -8.33
N LYS A 46 10.60 8.19 -7.26
CA LYS A 46 10.27 9.57 -6.84
C LYS A 46 10.36 10.57 -7.99
N ASP A 47 11.47 10.57 -8.73
CA ASP A 47 11.69 11.50 -9.83
C ASP A 47 10.75 11.28 -11.02
N ILE A 48 10.28 10.04 -11.21
CA ILE A 48 9.26 9.74 -12.22
C ILE A 48 7.92 10.34 -11.80
N PHE A 49 7.50 10.17 -10.54
CA PHE A 49 6.26 10.74 -10.02
C PHE A 49 6.28 12.28 -9.99
N LEU A 50 7.43 12.87 -9.74
CA LEU A 50 7.62 14.32 -9.79
C LEU A 50 7.74 14.89 -11.22
N GLY A 51 7.82 14.03 -12.24
CA GLY A 51 8.00 14.46 -13.63
C GLY A 51 9.43 14.90 -13.97
N ASN A 52 10.40 14.71 -13.05
CA ASN A 52 11.81 15.07 -13.26
C ASN A 52 12.54 14.07 -14.18
N GLN A 53 12.01 12.85 -14.30
CA GLN A 53 12.59 11.79 -15.10
C GLN A 53 11.50 11.08 -15.91
N PRO A 54 11.72 10.80 -17.21
CA PRO A 54 10.79 9.99 -17.98
C PRO A 54 10.78 8.55 -17.46
N THR A 55 9.61 7.93 -17.47
CA THR A 55 9.51 6.50 -17.14
C THR A 55 10.00 5.63 -18.30
N LYS A 56 10.64 4.51 -17.97
CA LYS A 56 10.99 3.45 -18.93
C LYS A 56 9.85 2.46 -19.11
N TRP A 57 8.94 2.40 -18.15
CA TRP A 57 7.85 1.42 -18.10
C TRP A 57 6.53 2.12 -17.80
N LYS A 58 5.45 1.59 -18.33
CA LYS A 58 4.11 2.02 -17.93
C LYS A 58 3.67 1.42 -16.60
N ARG A 59 4.14 0.20 -16.32
CA ARG A 59 3.86 -0.57 -15.10
C ARG A 59 5.14 -1.15 -14.55
N ALA A 60 5.33 -1.10 -13.26
CA ALA A 60 6.44 -1.77 -12.58
C ALA A 60 5.96 -2.51 -11.33
N ALA A 61 6.66 -3.57 -10.95
CA ALA A 61 6.51 -4.21 -9.66
C ALA A 61 7.88 -4.55 -9.08
N ASP A 62 7.99 -4.45 -7.77
CA ASP A 62 9.24 -4.70 -7.06
C ASP A 62 9.01 -5.33 -5.68
N THR A 63 10.10 -5.78 -5.08
CA THR A 63 10.23 -5.96 -3.65
C THR A 63 11.34 -5.06 -3.17
N GLN A 64 11.02 -3.94 -2.55
CA GLN A 64 12.00 -2.98 -2.11
C GLN A 64 12.43 -3.25 -0.67
N LYS A 65 13.74 -3.40 -0.46
CA LYS A 65 14.33 -3.42 0.90
C LYS A 65 14.27 -2.04 1.49
N CYS A 66 13.65 -1.91 2.66
CA CYS A 66 13.40 -0.65 3.34
C CYS A 66 14.01 -0.64 4.73
N LEU A 67 14.43 0.56 5.18
CA LEU A 67 14.92 0.81 6.53
C LEU A 67 14.19 2.03 7.11
N ARG A 68 13.47 1.83 8.23
CA ARG A 68 12.70 2.87 8.94
C ARG A 68 13.26 3.06 10.33
N VAL A 69 14.25 3.94 10.47
CA VAL A 69 14.97 4.22 11.73
C VAL A 69 15.03 5.71 12.05
N SER A 70 14.47 6.57 11.19
CA SER A 70 14.48 8.01 11.38
C SER A 70 13.48 8.71 10.45
N GLY A 71 13.15 9.98 10.75
CA GLY A 71 12.28 10.81 9.93
C GLY A 71 10.79 10.54 10.15
N LYS A 72 9.97 10.93 9.18
CA LYS A 72 8.50 10.87 9.26
C LYS A 72 7.98 9.42 9.40
N HIS A 73 8.66 8.47 8.77
CA HIS A 73 8.33 7.04 8.83
C HIS A 73 9.38 6.33 9.68
N ASN A 74 9.33 6.55 10.99
CA ASN A 74 10.22 5.96 11.98
C ASN A 74 9.42 4.95 12.82
N ASP A 75 9.81 3.67 12.75
CA ASP A 75 9.13 2.59 13.47
C ASP A 75 9.92 2.17 14.74
N LEU A 76 10.94 2.94 15.17
CA LEU A 76 11.79 2.55 16.31
C LEU A 76 11.03 2.43 17.64
N GLU A 77 9.95 3.20 17.82
CA GLU A 77 9.16 3.16 19.04
C GLU A 77 8.25 1.93 19.09
N GLU A 78 7.86 1.39 17.93
CA GLU A 78 6.99 0.22 17.82
C GLU A 78 7.77 -1.09 17.78
N VAL A 79 9.00 -1.07 17.24
CA VAL A 79 9.83 -2.27 17.11
C VAL A 79 10.17 -2.86 18.48
N GLY A 80 9.81 -4.12 18.67
CA GLY A 80 10.00 -4.85 19.92
C GLY A 80 8.81 -4.72 20.89
N HIS A 81 7.83 -3.87 20.61
CA HIS A 81 6.58 -3.76 21.35
C HIS A 81 5.44 -4.57 20.73
N ASP A 82 5.52 -4.82 19.43
CA ASP A 82 4.61 -5.70 18.72
C ASP A 82 5.38 -6.79 17.92
N THR A 83 4.66 -7.57 17.12
CA THR A 83 5.22 -8.69 16.36
C THR A 83 5.32 -8.41 14.85
N TYR A 84 4.98 -7.22 14.38
CA TYR A 84 4.89 -6.89 12.97
C TYR A 84 5.65 -5.63 12.55
N HIS A 85 6.05 -4.73 13.45
CA HIS A 85 6.97 -3.64 13.12
C HIS A 85 8.42 -4.10 13.15
N HIS A 86 9.14 -3.78 12.09
CA HIS A 86 10.57 -4.07 11.94
C HIS A 86 11.29 -2.85 11.38
N THR A 87 12.51 -2.57 11.86
CA THR A 87 13.34 -1.47 11.32
C THR A 87 13.74 -1.74 9.87
N MET A 88 13.95 -3.01 9.51
CA MET A 88 14.25 -3.45 8.16
C MET A 88 13.21 -4.46 7.68
N PHE A 89 12.66 -4.23 6.50
CA PHE A 89 11.62 -5.07 5.89
C PHE A 89 11.68 -4.99 4.37
N GLU A 90 10.92 -5.84 3.70
CA GLU A 90 10.68 -5.73 2.26
C GLU A 90 9.27 -5.21 2.02
N MET A 91 9.15 -4.18 1.20
CA MET A 91 7.86 -3.65 0.73
C MET A 91 7.57 -4.22 -0.65
N LEU A 92 6.49 -4.96 -0.78
CA LEU A 92 5.98 -5.45 -2.06
C LEU A 92 5.21 -4.31 -2.73
N GLY A 93 5.68 -3.87 -3.89
CA GLY A 93 5.15 -2.70 -4.57
C GLY A 93 4.69 -2.99 -5.99
N ASN A 94 3.61 -2.33 -6.41
CA ASN A 94 3.15 -2.26 -7.79
C ASN A 94 2.85 -0.81 -8.15
N TRP A 95 3.32 -0.39 -9.31
CA TRP A 95 3.39 1.00 -9.73
C TRP A 95 2.79 1.17 -11.13
N SER A 96 1.95 2.20 -11.29
CA SER A 96 1.41 2.62 -12.57
C SER A 96 1.86 4.04 -12.89
N PHE A 97 2.47 4.22 -14.04
CA PHE A 97 2.96 5.52 -14.51
C PHE A 97 2.03 6.03 -15.63
N GLY A 98 0.82 6.43 -15.23
CA GLY A 98 -0.19 6.95 -16.13
C GLY A 98 -0.85 5.91 -17.05
N ASP A 99 -0.90 4.64 -16.64
CA ASP A 99 -1.48 3.56 -17.44
C ASP A 99 -2.80 3.04 -16.84
N TYR A 100 -2.81 2.69 -15.56
CA TYR A 100 -4.05 2.37 -14.83
C TYR A 100 -4.13 3.21 -13.54
N PHE A 101 -5.30 3.20 -12.91
CA PHE A 101 -5.52 3.96 -11.69
C PHE A 101 -6.29 3.13 -10.64
N LYS A 102 -7.18 3.73 -9.85
CA LYS A 102 -7.83 3.10 -8.69
C LYS A 102 -8.55 1.80 -9.02
N LYS A 103 -9.30 1.77 -10.13
CA LYS A 103 -10.14 0.62 -10.49
C LYS A 103 -9.32 -0.66 -10.63
N GLU A 104 -8.28 -0.61 -11.45
CA GLU A 104 -7.42 -1.77 -11.69
C GLU A 104 -6.55 -2.08 -10.48
N ALA A 105 -6.06 -1.06 -9.76
CA ALA A 105 -5.28 -1.27 -8.54
C ALA A 105 -6.09 -2.03 -7.48
N ILE A 106 -7.34 -1.64 -7.26
CA ILE A 106 -8.27 -2.30 -6.35
C ILE A 106 -8.53 -3.75 -6.80
N ALA A 107 -8.85 -3.93 -8.08
CA ALA A 107 -9.11 -5.26 -8.63
C ALA A 107 -7.89 -6.20 -8.48
N TYR A 108 -6.68 -5.70 -8.76
CA TYR A 108 -5.45 -6.49 -8.60
C TYR A 108 -5.16 -6.84 -7.14
N ALA A 109 -5.30 -5.88 -6.23
CA ALA A 109 -5.10 -6.14 -4.81
C ALA A 109 -6.09 -7.18 -4.29
N TRP A 110 -7.36 -7.05 -4.64
CA TRP A 110 -8.39 -8.01 -4.27
C TRP A 110 -8.14 -9.40 -4.83
N GLU A 111 -7.87 -9.50 -6.14
CA GLU A 111 -7.55 -10.78 -6.81
C GLU A 111 -6.32 -11.43 -6.17
N TYR A 112 -5.25 -10.67 -5.94
CA TYR A 112 -4.04 -11.23 -5.33
C TYR A 112 -4.31 -11.81 -3.94
N LEU A 113 -4.96 -11.05 -3.08
CA LEU A 113 -5.21 -11.48 -1.70
C LEU A 113 -6.20 -12.65 -1.62
N THR A 114 -7.25 -12.65 -2.44
CA THR A 114 -8.31 -13.66 -2.32
C THR A 114 -8.10 -14.89 -3.19
N GLU A 115 -7.47 -14.74 -4.36
CA GLU A 115 -7.31 -15.85 -5.32
C GLU A 115 -5.90 -16.44 -5.32
N VAL A 116 -4.86 -15.65 -5.02
CA VAL A 116 -3.48 -16.15 -4.96
C VAL A 116 -3.09 -16.50 -3.53
N VAL A 117 -3.23 -15.55 -2.60
CA VAL A 117 -2.90 -15.77 -1.18
C VAL A 117 -3.96 -16.60 -0.47
N LYS A 118 -5.21 -16.63 -0.99
CA LYS A 118 -6.35 -17.41 -0.48
C LYS A 118 -6.84 -16.94 0.89
N ILE A 119 -6.80 -15.64 1.15
CA ILE A 119 -7.44 -15.06 2.34
C ILE A 119 -8.96 -15.14 2.18
N GLY A 120 -9.66 -15.60 3.20
CA GLY A 120 -11.12 -15.67 3.20
C GLY A 120 -11.74 -14.27 3.04
N LYS A 121 -12.61 -14.11 2.06
CA LYS A 121 -13.26 -12.82 1.73
C LYS A 121 -14.09 -12.28 2.92
N ASP A 122 -14.61 -13.19 3.73
CA ASP A 122 -15.36 -12.90 4.94
C ASP A 122 -14.52 -12.29 6.07
N LYS A 123 -13.18 -12.35 5.96
CA LYS A 123 -12.25 -11.78 6.93
C LYS A 123 -11.76 -10.38 6.54
N LEU A 124 -12.09 -9.91 5.35
CA LEU A 124 -11.54 -8.68 4.80
C LEU A 124 -12.51 -7.50 4.99
N TYR A 125 -11.94 -6.39 5.43
CA TYR A 125 -12.54 -5.07 5.51
C TYR A 125 -11.68 -4.09 4.72
N VAL A 126 -12.26 -2.98 4.32
CA VAL A 126 -11.56 -1.94 3.56
C VAL A 126 -11.81 -0.59 4.20
N THR A 127 -10.79 0.24 4.23
CA THR A 127 -10.95 1.65 4.54
C THR A 127 -10.74 2.49 3.28
N VAL A 128 -11.50 3.60 3.19
CA VAL A 128 -11.35 4.62 2.15
C VAL A 128 -11.30 5.98 2.81
N PHE A 129 -10.67 6.96 2.17
CA PHE A 129 -10.59 8.32 2.70
C PHE A 129 -11.99 8.94 2.83
N GLY A 130 -12.33 9.35 4.05
CA GLY A 130 -13.63 9.94 4.39
C GLY A 130 -13.73 11.46 4.16
N GLY A 131 -12.65 12.08 3.66
CA GLY A 131 -12.55 13.53 3.50
C GLY A 131 -11.90 14.22 4.69
N ASP A 132 -11.55 15.49 4.50
CA ASP A 132 -11.07 16.39 5.55
C ASP A 132 -11.61 17.81 5.28
N GLU A 133 -12.55 18.25 6.11
CA GLU A 133 -13.19 19.57 5.95
C GLU A 133 -12.19 20.72 6.17
N LYS A 134 -11.19 20.53 7.04
CA LYS A 134 -10.20 21.57 7.34
C LYS A 134 -9.31 21.87 6.15
N ASP A 135 -8.97 20.84 5.39
CA ASP A 135 -8.14 20.93 4.19
C ASP A 135 -8.98 21.03 2.91
N GLY A 136 -10.32 21.07 3.03
CA GLY A 136 -11.24 21.13 1.90
C GLY A 136 -11.18 19.91 0.98
N GLN A 137 -10.77 18.75 1.51
CA GLN A 137 -10.63 17.52 0.74
C GLN A 137 -11.92 16.69 0.83
N PRO A 138 -12.56 16.36 -0.32
CA PRO A 138 -13.74 15.51 -0.32
C PRO A 138 -13.40 14.04 -0.03
N ALA A 139 -14.40 13.29 0.42
CA ALA A 139 -14.29 11.84 0.55
C ALA A 139 -14.00 11.17 -0.81
N ASP A 140 -13.23 10.09 -0.79
CA ASP A 140 -12.90 9.30 -2.00
C ASP A 140 -14.06 8.37 -2.40
N MET A 141 -15.12 8.96 -2.93
CA MET A 141 -16.30 8.24 -3.38
C MET A 141 -16.03 7.35 -4.61
N GLU A 142 -14.99 7.65 -5.37
CA GLU A 142 -14.56 6.83 -6.50
C GLU A 142 -14.01 5.48 -6.01
N ALA A 143 -13.05 5.50 -5.06
CA ALA A 143 -12.55 4.27 -4.45
C ALA A 143 -13.66 3.49 -3.73
N PHE A 144 -14.54 4.19 -3.01
CA PHE A 144 -15.72 3.57 -2.39
C PHE A 144 -16.57 2.80 -3.40
N GLY A 145 -16.86 3.41 -4.56
CA GLY A 145 -17.62 2.78 -5.64
C GLY A 145 -16.95 1.52 -6.18
N TYR A 146 -15.64 1.55 -6.41
CA TYR A 146 -14.91 0.37 -6.89
C TYR A 146 -14.82 -0.74 -5.85
N TRP A 147 -14.66 -0.41 -4.57
CA TRP A 147 -14.67 -1.41 -3.51
C TRP A 147 -16.01 -2.11 -3.35
N LYS A 148 -17.12 -1.46 -3.63
CA LYS A 148 -18.47 -2.09 -3.62
C LYS A 148 -18.62 -3.21 -4.65
N GLU A 149 -17.78 -3.25 -5.68
CA GLU A 149 -17.75 -4.37 -6.63
C GLU A 149 -17.16 -5.65 -6.01
N HIS A 150 -16.45 -5.55 -4.88
CA HIS A 150 -15.71 -6.63 -4.25
C HIS A 150 -16.20 -7.01 -2.85
N VAL A 151 -16.60 -6.04 -2.05
CA VAL A 151 -17.07 -6.23 -0.68
C VAL A 151 -18.42 -5.57 -0.46
N SER A 152 -19.17 -6.07 0.51
CA SER A 152 -20.43 -5.44 0.92
C SER A 152 -20.18 -4.08 1.58
N GLU A 153 -21.13 -3.17 1.44
CA GLU A 153 -20.98 -1.78 1.88
C GLU A 153 -20.69 -1.63 3.38
N ASP A 154 -21.22 -2.52 4.21
CA ASP A 154 -20.97 -2.57 5.65
C ASP A 154 -19.55 -2.96 6.04
N ARG A 155 -18.73 -3.36 5.06
CA ARG A 155 -17.31 -3.66 5.22
C ARG A 155 -16.39 -2.59 4.63
N ILE A 156 -16.94 -1.48 4.16
CA ILE A 156 -16.19 -0.30 3.69
C ILE A 156 -16.33 0.79 4.74
N ILE A 157 -15.23 1.14 5.38
CA ILE A 157 -15.17 2.09 6.49
C ILE A 157 -14.50 3.37 6.00
N TYR A 158 -15.06 4.52 6.36
CA TYR A 158 -14.41 5.80 6.09
C TYR A 158 -13.34 6.07 7.15
N GLY A 159 -12.11 6.20 6.68
CA GLY A 159 -10.96 6.59 7.51
C GLY A 159 -10.68 8.08 7.44
N ASN A 160 -9.99 8.59 8.44
CA ASN A 160 -9.58 9.98 8.53
C ASN A 160 -8.29 10.24 7.73
N LYS A 161 -7.82 11.51 7.72
CA LYS A 161 -6.61 11.90 7.01
C LYS A 161 -5.35 11.18 7.51
N LYS A 162 -5.25 10.87 8.79
CA LYS A 162 -4.09 10.19 9.37
C LYS A 162 -3.93 8.79 8.79
N ASP A 163 -5.04 8.08 8.57
CA ASP A 163 -5.05 6.69 8.18
C ASP A 163 -5.17 6.49 6.66
N ASN A 164 -6.01 7.31 6.01
CA ASN A 164 -6.36 7.14 4.60
C ASN A 164 -5.96 8.29 3.68
N PHE A 165 -4.99 9.12 4.07
CA PHE A 165 -4.40 10.11 3.19
C PHE A 165 -2.88 10.00 3.25
N TRP A 166 -2.29 9.53 2.17
CA TRP A 166 -0.87 9.30 2.08
C TRP A 166 -0.12 10.59 1.70
N GLU A 167 1.02 10.81 2.34
CA GLU A 167 1.93 11.92 2.05
C GLU A 167 3.37 11.40 2.04
N MET A 168 4.13 11.73 1.01
CA MET A 168 5.53 11.34 0.91
C MET A 168 6.42 12.03 1.94
N GLY A 169 6.14 13.30 2.24
CA GLY A 169 6.89 14.14 3.17
C GLY A 169 6.20 15.49 3.35
N GLU A 170 6.94 16.50 3.81
CA GLU A 170 6.41 17.88 3.91
C GLU A 170 6.04 18.46 2.54
N THR A 171 6.76 18.03 1.50
CA THR A 171 6.50 18.36 0.10
C THR A 171 6.64 17.12 -0.76
N GLY A 172 5.86 17.01 -1.83
CA GLY A 172 5.91 15.90 -2.77
C GLY A 172 4.53 15.31 -3.06
N PRO A 173 4.49 14.14 -3.70
CA PRO A 173 3.24 13.45 -3.97
C PRO A 173 2.47 13.13 -2.70
N CYS A 174 1.15 13.32 -2.76
CA CYS A 174 0.22 12.96 -1.70
C CYS A 174 -1.16 12.66 -2.30
N GLY A 175 -2.01 12.02 -1.55
CA GLY A 175 -3.38 11.75 -1.98
C GLY A 175 -4.14 10.78 -1.09
N PRO A 176 -5.45 10.62 -1.33
CA PRO A 176 -6.24 9.62 -0.64
C PRO A 176 -5.76 8.22 -0.97
N CYS A 177 -5.86 7.33 0.00
CA CYS A 177 -5.53 5.92 -0.15
C CYS A 177 -6.63 5.03 0.45
N SER A 178 -6.65 3.79 0.01
CA SER A 178 -7.45 2.72 0.59
C SER A 178 -6.53 1.72 1.27
N GLU A 179 -7.01 1.11 2.34
CA GLU A 179 -6.32 0.02 3.02
C GLU A 179 -7.22 -1.21 3.06
N ILE A 180 -6.59 -2.38 3.06
CA ILE A 180 -7.27 -3.66 3.20
C ILE A 180 -6.87 -4.25 4.54
N HIS A 181 -7.83 -4.52 5.39
CA HIS A 181 -7.66 -5.05 6.73
C HIS A 181 -8.14 -6.49 6.80
N ILE A 182 -7.41 -7.32 7.53
CA ILE A 182 -7.83 -8.68 7.84
C ILE A 182 -8.25 -8.78 9.31
N ASP A 183 -9.45 -9.29 9.55
CA ASP A 183 -9.92 -9.63 10.89
C ASP A 183 -9.36 -11.00 11.30
N LEU A 184 -8.40 -10.99 12.21
CA LEU A 184 -7.72 -12.18 12.73
C LEU A 184 -8.45 -12.85 13.89
N ARG A 185 -9.59 -12.30 14.35
CA ARG A 185 -10.38 -12.92 15.40
C ARG A 185 -10.96 -14.24 14.91
N ASP A 186 -11.29 -15.14 15.86
CA ASP A 186 -12.02 -16.35 15.54
C ASP A 186 -13.46 -16.06 15.07
N ASP A 187 -14.13 -17.05 14.48
CA ASP A 187 -15.44 -16.87 13.87
C ASP A 187 -16.51 -16.48 14.89
N GLU A 188 -16.43 -16.97 16.14
CA GLU A 188 -17.37 -16.62 17.22
C GLU A 188 -17.20 -15.15 17.66
N ALA A 189 -15.99 -14.65 17.70
CA ALA A 189 -15.68 -13.27 18.07
C ALA A 189 -16.02 -12.28 16.95
N ARG A 190 -15.93 -12.71 15.68
CA ARG A 190 -16.25 -11.87 14.50
C ARG A 190 -17.74 -11.60 14.32
N ASP A 191 -18.62 -12.47 14.81
CA ASP A 191 -20.08 -12.30 14.72
C ASP A 191 -20.62 -11.17 15.64
N ARG A 192 -19.77 -10.64 16.51
CA ARG A 192 -20.11 -9.49 17.36
C ARG A 192 -19.73 -8.19 16.63
N LYS A 193 -20.72 -7.34 16.34
CA LYS A 193 -20.59 -6.02 15.67
C LYS A 193 -19.75 -4.98 16.44
N SER A 194 -18.55 -5.32 16.86
CA SER A 194 -17.58 -4.39 17.43
C SER A 194 -16.27 -4.56 16.71
N VAL A 195 -16.18 -3.95 15.54
CA VAL A 195 -14.90 -3.69 14.89
C VAL A 195 -14.52 -2.26 15.24
N VAL A 196 -13.60 -2.10 16.13
CA VAL A 196 -12.78 -0.90 16.26
C VAL A 196 -11.36 -1.37 16.30
#